data_741dfeb86fe71b25b5dd3436df14bea7
#
_entry.id   741dfeb86fe71b25b5dd3436df14bea7
#
_cell.length_a   1.000
_cell.length_b   1.000
_cell.length_c   1.000
_cell.angle_alpha   90.00
_cell.angle_beta   90.00
_cell.angle_gamma   90.00
#
_symmetry.space_group_name_H-M   'P 1'
#
loop_
_entity.id
_entity.type
_entity.pdbx_description
1 polymer ?
#
loop_
_entity_poly.entity_id
_entity_poly.type
_entity_poly.pdbx_seq_one_letter_code
_entity_poly.pdbx_strand_id
1 'polypeptide(L)'
;MSSKRISKKDDTDKVTSAKNVWVFFRSTYSTWLIFSLSLCMTFIAWTITNKSNQNHSQDLFTFEVAQTLQAIEQRMQGYQQILRGGIGLFKASANVSRQEFYDYVTNLEVHKRWPGIQGVGYAVMLTPDEKDEFINAVQLEGFNDFNVFPTGERDKYSSILYLEPFTARNQRAFGYDMYSEKARNIAMDIARDNGNVAFSAKVKLVQENGDDLQNGFLMYLPLYRNGAPIENIAQRQKELIGYVYSPFRIDNLINGILLSVKDRQVNFSI
;
A
#
# COMPACT_ATOMS: atom_id res chain seq x y z
N MET A 1 -81.20 49.49 28.83
CA MET A 1 -80.72 48.59 29.88
C MET A 1 -80.54 47.20 29.32
N SER A 2 -79.36 46.82 28.86
CA SER A 2 -79.00 45.44 28.64
C SER A 2 -77.50 45.36 28.26
N SER A 3 -76.62 45.27 29.22
CA SER A 3 -75.22 44.98 28.98
C SER A 3 -74.49 44.65 30.30
N LYS A 4 -74.80 43.50 30.89
CA LYS A 4 -74.01 43.01 32.07
C LYS A 4 -74.11 41.48 32.30
N ARG A 5 -74.45 40.68 31.32
CA ARG A 5 -74.56 39.20 31.51
C ARG A 5 -73.58 38.32 30.79
N ILE A 6 -72.66 38.84 29.94
CA ILE A 6 -71.75 38.00 29.11
C ILE A 6 -70.39 37.80 29.78
N SER A 7 -69.96 38.66 30.72
CA SER A 7 -68.61 38.59 31.30
C SER A 7 -68.42 37.53 32.41
N LYS A 8 -69.49 36.98 32.99
CA LYS A 8 -69.37 36.07 34.14
C LYS A 8 -69.29 34.59 33.83
N LYS A 9 -69.60 34.23 32.58
CA LYS A 9 -69.57 32.83 32.15
C LYS A 9 -68.18 32.38 31.68
N ASP A 10 -67.34 33.27 31.13
CA ASP A 10 -66.00 33.00 30.60
C ASP A 10 -64.94 32.80 31.72
N ASP A 11 -65.12 33.46 32.86
CA ASP A 11 -64.20 33.31 34.01
C ASP A 11 -64.43 31.99 34.78
N THR A 12 -65.69 31.49 34.82
CA THR A 12 -65.99 30.21 35.49
C THR A 12 -65.49 29.01 34.71
N ASP A 13 -65.49 29.07 33.36
CA ASP A 13 -64.97 27.99 32.53
C ASP A 13 -63.40 27.86 32.57
N LYS A 14 -62.74 29.01 32.69
CA LYS A 14 -61.27 29.02 32.88
C LYS A 14 -60.84 28.51 34.25
N VAL A 15 -61.60 28.85 35.32
CA VAL A 15 -61.32 28.39 36.70
C VAL A 15 -61.64 26.90 36.86
N THR A 16 -62.66 26.38 36.17
CA THR A 16 -62.99 24.94 36.18
C THR A 16 -61.98 24.12 35.36
N SER A 17 -61.50 24.63 34.22
CA SER A 17 -60.51 24.01 33.47
C SER A 17 -59.13 23.90 34.21
N ALA A 18 -58.72 24.97 34.89
CA ALA A 18 -57.49 24.96 35.70
C ALA A 18 -57.59 24.03 36.92
N LYS A 19 -58.75 23.92 37.57
CA LYS A 19 -58.97 22.96 38.66
C LYS A 19 -58.92 21.51 38.20
N ASN A 20 -59.51 21.21 37.08
CA ASN A 20 -59.44 19.84 36.50
C ASN A 20 -58.03 19.40 36.12
N VAL A 21 -57.23 20.30 35.64
CA VAL A 21 -55.77 20.03 35.35
C VAL A 21 -55.01 19.79 36.65
N TRP A 22 -55.30 20.56 37.72
CA TRP A 22 -54.67 20.42 39.03
C TRP A 22 -55.03 19.10 39.74
N VAL A 23 -56.32 18.65 39.62
CA VAL A 23 -56.81 17.38 40.17
C VAL A 23 -56.18 16.20 39.42
N PHE A 24 -55.95 16.31 38.10
CA PHE A 24 -55.26 15.29 37.33
C PHE A 24 -53.80 15.11 37.79
N PHE A 25 -53.07 16.19 38.05
CA PHE A 25 -51.68 16.11 38.57
C PHE A 25 -51.62 15.60 40.04
N ARG A 26 -52.68 15.57 40.76
CA ARG A 26 -52.75 15.08 42.15
C ARG A 26 -53.20 13.62 42.25
N SER A 27 -53.56 12.98 41.16
CA SER A 27 -53.90 11.56 41.06
C SER A 27 -52.65 10.70 41.04
N THR A 28 -52.63 9.65 41.85
CA THR A 28 -51.53 8.63 41.84
C THR A 28 -51.29 8.05 40.46
N TYR A 29 -52.32 7.95 39.65
CA TYR A 29 -52.25 7.47 38.27
C TYR A 29 -51.50 8.44 37.34
N SER A 30 -51.64 9.74 37.51
CA SER A 30 -50.91 10.72 36.70
C SER A 30 -49.40 10.69 36.99
N THR A 31 -49.02 10.47 38.25
CA THR A 31 -47.61 10.33 38.65
C THR A 31 -46.96 9.11 37.97
N TRP A 32 -47.65 7.97 37.98
CA TRP A 32 -47.15 6.76 37.28
C TRP A 32 -47.11 6.91 35.77
N LEU A 33 -48.07 7.63 35.20
CA LEU A 33 -48.10 7.89 33.76
C LEU A 33 -46.93 8.79 33.32
N ILE A 34 -46.65 9.85 34.08
CA ILE A 34 -45.51 10.75 33.83
C ILE A 34 -44.18 9.97 33.98
N PHE A 35 -44.07 9.13 35.02
CA PHE A 35 -42.90 8.30 35.25
C PHE A 35 -42.66 7.32 34.09
N SER A 36 -43.69 6.60 33.65
CA SER A 36 -43.62 5.67 32.54
C SER A 36 -43.26 6.38 31.24
N LEU A 37 -43.81 7.55 30.97
CA LEU A 37 -43.53 8.34 29.78
C LEU A 37 -42.07 8.83 29.78
N SER A 38 -41.57 9.29 30.96
CA SER A 38 -40.15 9.70 31.06
C SER A 38 -39.20 8.53 30.87
N LEU A 39 -39.56 7.35 31.41
CA LEU A 39 -38.76 6.14 31.22
C LEU A 39 -38.72 5.70 29.74
N CYS A 40 -39.87 5.74 29.06
CA CYS A 40 -39.93 5.47 27.62
C CYS A 40 -39.10 6.46 26.81
N MET A 41 -39.19 7.77 27.10
CA MET A 41 -38.39 8.78 26.44
C MET A 41 -36.87 8.54 26.65
N THR A 42 -36.47 8.22 27.89
CA THR A 42 -35.08 7.91 28.20
C THR A 42 -34.61 6.67 27.45
N PHE A 43 -35.43 5.64 27.38
CA PHE A 43 -35.12 4.41 26.63
C PHE A 43 -34.99 4.68 25.12
N ILE A 44 -35.91 5.46 24.55
CA ILE A 44 -35.84 5.87 23.13
C ILE A 44 -34.57 6.69 22.87
N ALA A 45 -34.28 7.67 23.72
CA ALA A 45 -33.07 8.49 23.61
C ALA A 45 -31.80 7.61 23.68
N TRP A 46 -31.76 6.65 24.61
CA TRP A 46 -30.67 5.72 24.75
C TRP A 46 -30.49 4.86 23.50
N THR A 47 -31.57 4.31 22.93
CA THR A 47 -31.49 3.47 21.71
C THR A 47 -31.01 4.27 20.50
N ILE A 48 -31.50 5.53 20.35
CA ILE A 48 -31.07 6.41 19.24
C ILE A 48 -29.59 6.76 19.39
N THR A 49 -29.15 7.14 20.60
CA THR A 49 -27.77 7.52 20.87
C THR A 49 -26.82 6.31 20.66
N ASN A 50 -27.21 5.14 21.15
CA ASN A 50 -26.41 3.92 21.00
C ASN A 50 -26.25 3.51 19.53
N LYS A 51 -27.35 3.58 18.77
CA LYS A 51 -27.31 3.29 17.31
C LYS A 51 -26.49 4.33 16.54
N SER A 52 -26.61 5.61 16.92
CA SER A 52 -25.83 6.69 16.31
C SER A 52 -24.33 6.52 16.57
N ASN A 53 -23.95 6.17 17.82
CA ASN A 53 -22.54 5.93 18.16
C ASN A 53 -21.97 4.72 17.43
N GLN A 54 -22.74 3.63 17.28
CA GLN A 54 -22.29 2.46 16.52
C GLN A 54 -22.06 2.78 15.04
N ASN A 55 -23.02 3.50 14.43
CA ASN A 55 -22.88 3.91 13.02
C ASN A 55 -21.67 4.84 12.85
N HIS A 56 -21.49 5.81 13.74
CA HIS A 56 -20.36 6.73 13.67
C HIS A 56 -19.01 6.01 13.82
N SER A 57 -18.91 5.03 14.71
CA SER A 57 -17.69 4.22 14.85
C SER A 57 -17.39 3.36 13.61
N GLN A 58 -18.44 2.81 12.97
CA GLN A 58 -18.29 2.07 11.73
C GLN A 58 -17.87 2.98 10.56
N ASP A 59 -18.47 4.16 10.47
CA ASP A 59 -18.13 5.13 9.43
C ASP A 59 -16.69 5.61 9.56
N LEU A 60 -16.23 5.92 10.78
CA LEU A 60 -14.84 6.27 11.05
C LEU A 60 -13.89 5.15 10.69
N PHE A 61 -14.18 3.91 11.10
CA PHE A 61 -13.35 2.76 10.77
C PHE A 61 -13.27 2.54 9.26
N THR A 62 -14.40 2.61 8.56
CA THR A 62 -14.44 2.46 7.10
C THR A 62 -13.65 3.57 6.41
N PHE A 63 -13.75 4.78 6.90
CA PHE A 63 -12.98 5.92 6.39
C PHE A 63 -11.47 5.74 6.61
N GLU A 64 -11.03 5.32 7.80
CA GLU A 64 -9.62 5.07 8.09
C GLU A 64 -9.03 3.93 7.24
N VAL A 65 -9.81 2.86 7.05
CA VAL A 65 -9.42 1.75 6.15
C VAL A 65 -9.29 2.24 4.71
N ALA A 66 -10.27 3.01 4.22
CA ALA A 66 -10.22 3.55 2.87
C ALA A 66 -9.02 4.50 2.66
N GLN A 67 -8.73 5.37 3.62
CA GLN A 67 -7.54 6.24 3.58
C GLN A 67 -6.24 5.43 3.56
N THR A 68 -6.16 4.39 4.38
CA THR A 68 -4.96 3.53 4.44
C THR A 68 -4.76 2.80 3.11
N LEU A 69 -5.82 2.22 2.54
CA LEU A 69 -5.76 1.57 1.22
C LEU A 69 -5.31 2.56 0.13
N GLN A 70 -5.90 3.75 0.11
CA GLN A 70 -5.51 4.78 -0.85
C GLN A 70 -4.03 5.19 -0.69
N ALA A 71 -3.54 5.31 0.54
CA ALA A 71 -2.13 5.61 0.79
C ALA A 71 -1.20 4.50 0.29
N ILE A 72 -1.60 3.23 0.49
CA ILE A 72 -0.87 2.06 -0.04
C ILE A 72 -0.84 2.11 -1.57
N GLU A 73 -1.98 2.30 -2.22
CA GLU A 73 -2.08 2.36 -3.68
C GLU A 73 -1.22 3.49 -4.27
N GLN A 74 -1.31 4.69 -3.72
CA GLN A 74 -0.49 5.83 -4.15
C GLN A 74 1.00 5.55 -4.00
N ARG A 75 1.40 4.90 -2.90
CA ARG A 75 2.78 4.53 -2.66
C ARG A 75 3.25 3.48 -3.66
N MET A 76 2.44 2.45 -3.92
CA MET A 76 2.75 1.42 -4.92
C MET A 76 2.88 2.00 -6.33
N GLN A 77 2.02 2.94 -6.70
CA GLN A 77 2.14 3.67 -7.97
C GLN A 77 3.46 4.45 -8.06
N GLY A 78 3.85 5.12 -6.98
CA GLY A 78 5.14 5.81 -6.92
C GLY A 78 6.33 4.88 -7.13
N TYR A 79 6.33 3.71 -6.50
CA TYR A 79 7.38 2.70 -6.70
C TYR A 79 7.42 2.18 -8.14
N GLN A 80 6.26 2.00 -8.77
CA GLN A 80 6.20 1.63 -10.19
C GLN A 80 6.84 2.71 -11.09
N GLN A 81 6.65 4.00 -10.78
CA GLN A 81 7.27 5.08 -11.55
C GLN A 81 8.81 5.07 -11.44
N ILE A 82 9.35 4.70 -10.28
CA ILE A 82 10.79 4.49 -10.13
C ILE A 82 11.28 3.41 -11.10
N LEU A 83 10.63 2.24 -11.14
CA LEU A 83 11.03 1.18 -12.06
C LEU A 83 10.86 1.58 -13.54
N ARG A 84 9.78 2.31 -13.87
CA ARG A 84 9.57 2.84 -15.23
C ARG A 84 10.65 3.84 -15.64
N GLY A 85 11.12 4.68 -14.72
CA GLY A 85 12.27 5.54 -14.95
C GLY A 85 13.54 4.76 -15.26
N GLY A 86 13.78 3.66 -14.51
CA GLY A 86 14.87 2.72 -14.81
C GLY A 86 14.76 2.11 -16.23
N ILE A 87 13.56 1.66 -16.63
CA ILE A 87 13.33 1.20 -18.01
C ILE A 87 13.63 2.34 -19.01
N GLY A 88 13.24 3.57 -18.69
CA GLY A 88 13.51 4.76 -19.52
C GLY A 88 15.01 4.97 -19.73
N LEU A 89 15.83 4.81 -18.68
CA LEU A 89 17.28 4.89 -18.78
C LEU A 89 17.84 3.86 -19.78
N PHE A 90 17.45 2.60 -19.67
CA PHE A 90 17.86 1.54 -20.59
C PHE A 90 17.38 1.77 -22.03
N LYS A 91 16.19 2.36 -22.19
CA LYS A 91 15.65 2.66 -23.53
C LYS A 91 16.29 3.89 -24.19
N ALA A 92 16.78 4.82 -23.41
CA ALA A 92 17.44 6.02 -23.90
C ALA A 92 18.94 5.82 -24.19
N SER A 93 19.57 4.78 -23.65
CA SER A 93 20.99 4.48 -23.78
C SER A 93 21.22 3.23 -24.62
N ALA A 94 22.28 3.20 -25.41
CA ALA A 94 22.69 2.00 -26.14
C ALA A 94 23.22 0.91 -25.19
N ASN A 95 23.97 1.35 -24.17
CA ASN A 95 24.46 0.55 -23.06
C ASN A 95 24.33 1.38 -21.79
N VAL A 96 23.78 0.82 -20.72
CA VAL A 96 23.74 1.47 -19.41
C VAL A 96 24.93 0.97 -18.59
N SER A 97 25.86 1.85 -18.30
CA SER A 97 27.00 1.56 -17.43
C SER A 97 26.59 1.49 -15.97
N ARG A 98 27.42 0.88 -15.13
CA ARG A 98 27.26 0.85 -13.67
C ARG A 98 27.16 2.26 -13.07
N GLN A 99 27.96 3.21 -13.58
CA GLN A 99 27.93 4.60 -13.13
C GLN A 99 26.63 5.30 -13.48
N GLU A 100 26.11 5.14 -14.70
CA GLU A 100 24.83 5.73 -15.10
C GLU A 100 23.67 5.18 -14.28
N PHE A 101 23.69 3.87 -13.98
CA PHE A 101 22.68 3.27 -13.12
C PHE A 101 22.78 3.75 -11.66
N TYR A 102 24.00 3.87 -11.13
CA TYR A 102 24.28 4.46 -9.82
C TYR A 102 23.76 5.91 -9.73
N ASP A 103 24.10 6.74 -10.73
CA ASP A 103 23.68 8.16 -10.78
C ASP A 103 22.16 8.25 -10.83
N TYR A 104 21.50 7.43 -11.63
CA TYR A 104 20.05 7.35 -11.69
C TYR A 104 19.45 7.05 -10.31
N VAL A 105 19.86 5.98 -9.66
CA VAL A 105 19.28 5.56 -8.38
C VAL A 105 19.63 6.53 -7.25
N THR A 106 20.82 7.09 -7.24
CA THR A 106 21.26 8.08 -6.24
C THR A 106 20.41 9.35 -6.30
N ASN A 107 20.10 9.84 -7.51
CA ASN A 107 19.25 11.00 -7.72
C ASN A 107 17.78 10.79 -7.28
N LEU A 108 17.32 9.56 -7.20
CA LEU A 108 15.98 9.22 -6.69
C LEU A 108 15.87 9.37 -5.17
N GLU A 109 16.99 9.43 -4.43
CA GLU A 109 17.05 9.48 -2.96
C GLU A 109 16.14 8.41 -2.29
N VAL A 110 16.19 7.16 -2.81
CA VAL A 110 15.21 6.11 -2.47
C VAL A 110 15.05 5.88 -0.97
N HIS A 111 16.14 5.91 -0.20
CA HIS A 111 16.08 5.71 1.26
C HIS A 111 15.40 6.83 2.02
N LYS A 112 15.48 8.08 1.51
CA LYS A 112 14.88 9.25 2.17
C LYS A 112 13.41 9.38 1.84
N ARG A 113 13.05 9.16 0.58
CA ARG A 113 11.71 9.47 0.05
C ARG A 113 10.79 8.27 -0.01
N TRP A 114 11.35 7.04 -0.02
CA TRP A 114 10.62 5.82 -0.33
C TRP A 114 10.83 4.72 0.72
N PRO A 115 10.19 4.84 1.91
CA PRO A 115 10.33 3.85 2.97
C PRO A 115 9.96 2.44 2.50
N GLY A 116 10.71 1.44 2.96
CA GLY A 116 10.51 0.04 2.61
C GLY A 116 11.32 -0.44 1.42
N ILE A 117 11.65 0.44 0.46
CA ILE A 117 12.59 0.11 -0.63
C ILE A 117 13.98 -0.18 -0.06
N GLN A 118 14.57 -1.30 -0.49
CA GLN A 118 15.95 -1.67 -0.12
C GLN A 118 16.96 -1.25 -1.19
N GLY A 119 16.49 -0.98 -2.37
CA GLY A 119 17.26 -0.53 -3.52
C GLY A 119 16.48 -0.67 -4.82
N VAL A 120 17.09 -0.24 -5.90
CA VAL A 120 16.64 -0.48 -7.27
C VAL A 120 17.73 -1.26 -7.98
N GLY A 121 17.36 -2.29 -8.70
CA GLY A 121 18.30 -3.15 -9.39
C GLY A 121 17.88 -3.49 -10.81
N TYR A 122 18.83 -4.05 -11.54
CA TYR A 122 18.65 -4.65 -12.85
C TYR A 122 19.15 -6.09 -12.83
N ALA A 123 18.32 -7.00 -13.28
CA ALA A 123 18.66 -8.40 -13.45
C ALA A 123 18.59 -8.73 -14.93
N VAL A 124 19.73 -9.19 -15.49
CA VAL A 124 19.84 -9.57 -16.89
C VAL A 124 19.33 -10.99 -17.10
N MET A 125 18.63 -11.22 -18.20
CA MET A 125 18.28 -12.59 -18.64
C MET A 125 19.43 -13.19 -19.44
N LEU A 126 19.74 -14.45 -19.14
CA LEU A 126 20.82 -15.19 -19.79
C LEU A 126 20.33 -16.58 -20.18
N THR A 127 20.78 -17.02 -21.34
CA THR A 127 20.77 -18.45 -21.74
C THR A 127 21.94 -19.20 -21.09
N PRO A 128 21.91 -20.54 -21.04
CA PRO A 128 23.05 -21.32 -20.55
C PRO A 128 24.36 -20.97 -21.27
N ASP A 129 24.30 -20.76 -22.58
CA ASP A 129 25.49 -20.49 -23.43
C ASP A 129 26.08 -19.10 -23.16
N GLU A 130 25.28 -18.13 -22.75
CA GLU A 130 25.71 -16.75 -22.46
C GLU A 130 26.30 -16.60 -21.05
N LYS A 131 26.02 -17.55 -20.13
CA LYS A 131 26.33 -17.39 -18.71
C LYS A 131 27.84 -17.21 -18.44
N ASP A 132 28.67 -18.02 -19.01
CA ASP A 132 30.11 -17.99 -18.73
C ASP A 132 30.79 -16.75 -19.35
N GLU A 133 30.36 -16.33 -20.53
CA GLU A 133 30.79 -15.07 -21.13
C GLU A 133 30.39 -13.87 -20.28
N PHE A 134 29.18 -13.88 -19.80
CA PHE A 134 28.66 -12.84 -18.88
C PHE A 134 29.45 -12.76 -17.56
N ILE A 135 29.76 -13.91 -16.93
CA ILE A 135 30.58 -13.96 -15.72
C ILE A 135 31.95 -13.34 -15.98
N ASN A 136 32.61 -13.76 -17.06
CA ASN A 136 33.91 -13.24 -17.44
C ASN A 136 33.90 -11.74 -17.72
N ALA A 137 32.87 -11.23 -18.38
CA ALA A 137 32.71 -9.80 -18.64
C ALA A 137 32.60 -8.98 -17.35
N VAL A 138 31.82 -9.44 -16.38
CA VAL A 138 31.68 -8.76 -15.08
C VAL A 138 32.97 -8.86 -14.25
N GLN A 139 33.70 -9.98 -14.32
CA GLN A 139 35.02 -10.13 -13.68
C GLN A 139 36.04 -9.15 -14.25
N LEU A 140 36.04 -8.92 -15.56
CA LEU A 140 36.87 -7.92 -16.20
C LEU A 140 36.59 -6.47 -15.81
N GLU A 141 35.37 -6.19 -15.30
CA GLU A 141 35.03 -4.89 -14.68
C GLU A 141 35.68 -4.69 -13.29
N GLY A 142 36.40 -5.68 -12.77
CA GLY A 142 37.09 -5.65 -11.47
C GLY A 142 36.39 -6.43 -10.34
N PHE A 143 35.33 -7.16 -10.65
CA PHE A 143 34.61 -8.02 -9.68
C PHE A 143 35.11 -9.47 -9.78
N ASN A 144 36.35 -9.72 -9.43
CA ASN A 144 37.04 -11.01 -9.65
C ASN A 144 36.30 -12.22 -9.06
N ASP A 145 35.57 -12.05 -7.97
CA ASP A 145 34.82 -13.11 -7.30
C ASP A 145 33.36 -13.23 -7.79
N PHE A 146 32.97 -12.46 -8.81
CA PHE A 146 31.63 -12.52 -9.36
C PHE A 146 31.29 -13.87 -9.92
N ASN A 147 30.11 -14.39 -9.57
CA ASN A 147 29.58 -15.61 -10.16
C ASN A 147 28.05 -15.56 -10.14
N VAL A 148 27.38 -16.36 -10.97
CA VAL A 148 25.94 -16.57 -10.93
C VAL A 148 25.63 -17.69 -9.94
N PHE A 149 24.83 -17.37 -8.93
CA PHE A 149 24.48 -18.31 -7.86
C PHE A 149 22.96 -18.29 -7.54
N PRO A 150 22.39 -19.36 -6.95
CA PRO A 150 23.03 -20.63 -6.63
C PRO A 150 23.43 -21.40 -7.89
N THR A 151 24.44 -22.25 -7.76
CA THR A 151 24.89 -23.13 -8.83
C THR A 151 23.79 -24.10 -9.26
N GLY A 152 23.86 -24.61 -10.46
CA GLY A 152 22.90 -25.57 -11.04
C GLY A 152 22.57 -25.22 -12.48
N GLU A 153 22.20 -26.24 -13.25
CA GLU A 153 21.81 -26.09 -14.65
C GLU A 153 20.35 -25.71 -14.75
N ARG A 154 20.03 -24.75 -15.60
CA ARG A 154 18.68 -24.23 -15.87
C ARG A 154 18.59 -23.81 -17.33
N ASP A 155 17.40 -23.88 -17.90
CA ASP A 155 17.13 -23.43 -19.27
C ASP A 155 17.34 -21.92 -19.45
N LYS A 156 17.28 -21.15 -18.38
CA LYS A 156 17.54 -19.71 -18.37
C LYS A 156 17.89 -19.24 -16.96
N TYR A 157 18.64 -18.17 -16.88
CA TYR A 157 19.07 -17.52 -15.65
C TYR A 157 18.62 -16.06 -15.64
N SER A 158 18.43 -15.51 -14.45
CA SER A 158 18.21 -14.07 -14.26
C SER A 158 19.15 -13.54 -13.18
N SER A 159 20.34 -13.11 -13.60
CA SER A 159 21.40 -12.68 -12.69
C SER A 159 21.29 -11.20 -12.34
N ILE A 160 21.40 -10.86 -11.06
CA ILE A 160 21.48 -9.48 -10.59
C ILE A 160 22.82 -8.87 -11.03
N LEU A 161 22.75 -7.90 -11.95
CA LEU A 161 23.90 -7.17 -12.47
C LEU A 161 24.11 -5.81 -11.77
N TYR A 162 23.00 -5.09 -11.51
CA TYR A 162 23.02 -3.83 -10.78
C TYR A 162 22.06 -3.89 -9.59
N LEU A 163 22.48 -3.30 -8.46
CA LEU A 163 21.62 -3.11 -7.30
C LEU A 163 22.15 -1.92 -6.49
N GLU A 164 21.47 -0.81 -6.57
CA GLU A 164 21.86 0.41 -5.89
C GLU A 164 20.88 0.79 -4.73
N PRO A 165 21.43 1.32 -3.64
CA PRO A 165 22.84 1.58 -3.34
C PRO A 165 23.62 0.28 -3.12
N PHE A 166 24.85 0.21 -3.61
CA PHE A 166 25.71 -0.97 -3.55
C PHE A 166 26.38 -1.13 -2.18
N THR A 167 25.55 -1.18 -1.13
CA THR A 167 25.99 -1.38 0.26
C THR A 167 26.43 -2.82 0.51
N ALA A 168 27.21 -3.06 1.58
CA ALA A 168 27.62 -4.43 1.97
C ALA A 168 26.44 -5.42 2.10
N ARG A 169 25.25 -4.93 2.44
CA ARG A 169 24.02 -5.71 2.48
C ARG A 169 23.56 -6.11 1.07
N ASN A 170 23.47 -5.16 0.16
CA ASN A 170 23.00 -5.39 -1.20
C ASN A 170 24.02 -6.16 -2.05
N GLN A 171 25.32 -6.05 -1.76
CA GLN A 171 26.37 -6.83 -2.42
C GLN A 171 26.17 -8.35 -2.29
N ARG A 172 25.49 -8.83 -1.23
CA ARG A 172 25.20 -10.27 -1.07
C ARG A 172 24.27 -10.82 -2.12
N ALA A 173 23.48 -9.98 -2.76
CA ALA A 173 22.59 -10.38 -3.85
C ALA A 173 23.21 -10.22 -5.24
N PHE A 174 24.40 -9.64 -5.35
CA PHE A 174 25.08 -9.43 -6.62
C PHE A 174 25.45 -10.77 -7.25
N GLY A 175 24.96 -11.04 -8.46
CA GLY A 175 25.09 -12.34 -9.14
C GLY A 175 23.99 -13.37 -8.80
N TYR A 176 23.08 -13.07 -7.86
CA TYR A 176 22.01 -14.01 -7.53
C TYR A 176 21.08 -14.24 -8.72
N ASP A 177 20.85 -15.52 -9.04
CA ASP A 177 19.88 -15.94 -10.06
C ASP A 177 18.48 -15.98 -9.47
N MET A 178 17.66 -15.00 -9.84
CA MET A 178 16.29 -14.86 -9.33
C MET A 178 15.35 -15.97 -9.85
N TYR A 179 15.65 -16.56 -11.01
CA TYR A 179 14.89 -17.69 -11.54
C TYR A 179 15.08 -18.98 -10.76
N SER A 180 16.11 -19.06 -9.92
CA SER A 180 16.36 -20.20 -9.05
C SER A 180 15.29 -20.40 -7.98
N GLU A 181 14.51 -19.37 -7.63
CA GLU A 181 13.46 -19.42 -6.61
C GLU A 181 12.06 -19.29 -7.22
N LYS A 182 11.20 -20.26 -6.93
CA LYS A 182 9.85 -20.37 -7.52
C LYS A 182 8.98 -19.11 -7.34
N ALA A 183 8.98 -18.50 -6.15
CA ALA A 183 8.16 -17.32 -5.88
C ALA A 183 8.59 -16.12 -6.74
N ARG A 184 9.88 -15.95 -6.99
CA ARG A 184 10.43 -14.91 -7.85
C ARG A 184 10.16 -15.20 -9.31
N ASN A 185 10.47 -16.41 -9.76
CA ASN A 185 10.26 -16.87 -11.14
C ASN A 185 8.81 -16.65 -11.60
N ILE A 186 7.82 -17.09 -10.82
CA ILE A 186 6.40 -16.88 -11.14
C ILE A 186 6.08 -15.41 -11.36
N ALA A 187 6.54 -14.53 -10.46
CA ALA A 187 6.28 -13.09 -10.58
C ALA A 187 6.95 -12.46 -11.80
N MET A 188 8.17 -12.90 -12.09
CA MET A 188 8.93 -12.46 -13.28
C MET A 188 8.24 -12.89 -14.57
N ASP A 189 7.76 -14.14 -14.64
CA ASP A 189 6.99 -14.63 -15.79
C ASP A 189 5.66 -13.87 -15.96
N ILE A 190 4.94 -13.58 -14.87
CA ILE A 190 3.73 -12.76 -14.91
C ILE A 190 4.06 -11.34 -15.43
N ALA A 191 5.13 -10.72 -14.92
CA ALA A 191 5.55 -9.39 -15.38
C ALA A 191 5.86 -9.39 -16.88
N ARG A 192 6.66 -10.37 -17.35
CA ARG A 192 7.01 -10.55 -18.74
C ARG A 192 5.79 -10.72 -19.62
N ASP A 193 4.90 -11.64 -19.27
CA ASP A 193 3.79 -12.02 -20.15
C ASP A 193 2.70 -10.92 -20.20
N ASN A 194 2.57 -10.12 -19.14
CA ASN A 194 1.67 -8.98 -19.10
C ASN A 194 2.29 -7.68 -19.64
N GLY A 195 3.61 -7.61 -19.78
CA GLY A 195 4.32 -6.36 -20.14
C GLY A 195 4.19 -5.27 -19.09
N ASN A 196 3.94 -5.62 -17.84
CA ASN A 196 3.66 -4.68 -16.76
C ASN A 196 4.32 -5.14 -15.45
N VAL A 197 4.18 -4.32 -14.40
CA VAL A 197 4.65 -4.65 -13.07
C VAL A 197 3.97 -5.89 -12.52
N ALA A 198 4.75 -6.76 -11.87
CA ALA A 198 4.25 -7.84 -11.03
C ALA A 198 5.02 -7.93 -9.70
N PHE A 199 4.37 -8.52 -8.70
CA PHE A 199 4.91 -8.67 -7.35
C PHE A 199 5.15 -10.13 -7.06
N SER A 200 6.29 -10.44 -6.41
CA SER A 200 6.49 -11.78 -5.89
C SER A 200 5.57 -12.04 -4.68
N ALA A 201 5.30 -13.30 -4.41
CA ALA A 201 4.85 -13.69 -3.09
C ALA A 201 5.91 -13.33 -2.04
N LYS A 202 5.58 -13.52 -0.77
CA LYS A 202 6.51 -13.34 0.35
C LYS A 202 7.75 -14.22 0.16
N VAL A 203 8.93 -13.60 0.23
CA VAL A 203 10.23 -14.27 0.12
C VAL A 203 11.16 -13.84 1.26
N LYS A 204 12.18 -14.64 1.51
CA LYS A 204 13.35 -14.19 2.27
C LYS A 204 14.28 -13.45 1.29
N LEU A 205 14.58 -12.19 1.59
CA LEU A 205 15.51 -11.44 0.76
C LEU A 205 16.92 -12.01 0.89
N VAL A 206 17.64 -12.14 -0.22
CA VAL A 206 19.02 -12.67 -0.25
C VAL A 206 19.97 -11.79 0.55
N GLN A 207 19.66 -10.49 0.65
CA GLN A 207 20.42 -9.52 1.44
C GLN A 207 20.28 -9.71 2.96
N GLU A 208 19.26 -10.46 3.41
CA GLU A 208 18.98 -10.66 4.83
C GLU A 208 19.92 -11.70 5.45
N ASN A 209 20.65 -11.29 6.49
CA ASN A 209 21.41 -12.18 7.39
C ASN A 209 21.45 -11.56 8.79
N GLY A 210 21.63 -12.39 9.83
CA GLY A 210 21.74 -11.95 11.22
C GLY A 210 20.39 -11.79 11.93
N ASP A 211 20.35 -10.94 12.96
CA ASP A 211 19.25 -10.87 13.94
C ASP A 211 18.02 -10.07 13.45
N ASP A 212 18.17 -9.24 12.40
CA ASP A 212 17.08 -8.42 11.84
C ASP A 212 16.56 -9.03 10.51
N LEU A 213 16.14 -10.28 10.57
CA LEU A 213 15.55 -10.98 9.44
C LEU A 213 14.10 -10.55 9.23
N GLN A 214 13.82 -9.89 8.12
CA GLN A 214 12.47 -9.54 7.73
C GLN A 214 12.03 -10.26 6.47
N ASN A 215 10.74 -10.55 6.40
CA ASN A 215 10.13 -10.99 5.17
C ASN A 215 10.07 -9.82 4.18
N GLY A 216 10.22 -10.14 2.92
CA GLY A 216 10.14 -9.18 1.84
C GLY A 216 9.31 -9.69 0.68
N PHE A 217 9.17 -8.84 -0.30
CA PHE A 217 8.69 -9.16 -1.64
C PHE A 217 9.48 -8.33 -2.65
N LEU A 218 9.37 -8.69 -3.91
CA LEU A 218 10.02 -7.94 -4.99
C LEU A 218 8.96 -7.45 -5.97
N MET A 219 9.22 -6.29 -6.54
CA MET A 219 8.49 -5.72 -7.65
C MET A 219 9.36 -5.84 -8.90
N TYR A 220 8.82 -6.40 -9.97
CA TYR A 220 9.52 -6.61 -11.24
C TYR A 220 8.82 -5.86 -12.36
N LEU A 221 9.60 -5.20 -13.22
CA LEU A 221 9.14 -4.60 -14.45
C LEU A 221 10.04 -5.12 -15.60
N PRO A 222 9.46 -5.75 -16.64
CA PRO A 222 10.25 -6.35 -17.71
C PRO A 222 10.88 -5.29 -18.62
N LEU A 223 12.11 -5.54 -19.03
CA LEU A 223 12.82 -4.79 -20.02
C LEU A 223 12.94 -5.62 -21.31
N TYR A 224 12.41 -5.09 -22.39
CA TYR A 224 12.49 -5.72 -23.71
C TYR A 224 13.46 -4.97 -24.61
N ARG A 225 13.98 -5.67 -25.61
CA ARG A 225 14.86 -5.11 -26.64
C ARG A 225 14.24 -3.89 -27.29
N ASN A 226 15.02 -2.84 -27.47
CA ASN A 226 14.56 -1.60 -28.05
C ASN A 226 14.08 -1.79 -29.49
N GLY A 227 12.90 -1.23 -29.81
CA GLY A 227 12.29 -1.29 -31.14
C GLY A 227 11.69 -2.65 -31.51
N ALA A 228 11.80 -3.67 -30.64
CA ALA A 228 11.22 -4.97 -30.90
C ALA A 228 9.70 -4.99 -30.69
N PRO A 229 8.94 -5.82 -31.44
CA PRO A 229 7.51 -5.99 -31.23
C PRO A 229 7.22 -6.72 -29.91
N ILE A 230 6.29 -6.21 -29.13
CA ILE A 230 5.88 -6.76 -27.82
C ILE A 230 4.36 -6.84 -27.64
N GLU A 231 3.64 -6.97 -28.74
CA GLU A 231 2.19 -6.91 -28.77
C GLU A 231 1.51 -8.14 -28.16
N ASN A 232 2.16 -9.30 -28.27
CA ASN A 232 1.68 -10.57 -27.74
C ASN A 232 2.70 -11.26 -26.82
N ILE A 233 2.25 -12.29 -26.10
CA ILE A 233 3.08 -13.02 -25.14
C ILE A 233 4.33 -13.63 -25.79
N ALA A 234 4.18 -14.26 -26.97
CA ALA A 234 5.31 -14.90 -27.63
C ALA A 234 6.43 -13.89 -28.02
N GLN A 235 6.02 -12.71 -28.50
CA GLN A 235 6.97 -11.62 -28.77
C GLN A 235 7.64 -11.14 -27.48
N ARG A 236 6.88 -10.91 -26.41
CA ARG A 236 7.44 -10.51 -25.11
C ARG A 236 8.41 -11.53 -24.53
N GLN A 237 8.11 -12.82 -24.66
CA GLN A 237 9.01 -13.89 -24.23
C GLN A 237 10.32 -13.92 -25.01
N LYS A 238 10.24 -13.67 -26.32
CA LYS A 238 11.40 -13.66 -27.21
C LYS A 238 12.28 -12.43 -27.00
N GLU A 239 11.69 -11.27 -26.78
CA GLU A 239 12.39 -9.99 -26.78
C GLU A 239 12.76 -9.51 -25.36
N LEU A 240 12.51 -10.32 -24.33
CA LEU A 240 12.93 -10.03 -22.97
C LEU A 240 14.44 -10.06 -22.84
N ILE A 241 15.02 -8.97 -22.29
CA ILE A 241 16.47 -8.89 -22.00
C ILE A 241 16.79 -8.80 -20.52
N GLY A 242 15.79 -8.51 -19.67
CA GLY A 242 15.99 -8.41 -18.24
C GLY A 242 14.80 -7.79 -17.51
N TYR A 243 15.05 -7.44 -16.25
CA TYR A 243 14.06 -6.80 -15.39
C TYR A 243 14.70 -5.66 -14.59
N VAL A 244 14.05 -4.51 -14.59
CA VAL A 244 14.27 -3.52 -13.51
C VAL A 244 13.40 -3.94 -12.33
N TYR A 245 13.98 -3.99 -11.14
CA TYR A 245 13.28 -4.53 -9.97
C TYR A 245 13.61 -3.74 -8.70
N SER A 246 12.81 -3.95 -7.69
CA SER A 246 13.07 -3.41 -6.35
C SER A 246 12.68 -4.42 -5.27
N PRO A 247 13.57 -4.70 -4.30
CA PRO A 247 13.25 -5.47 -3.11
C PRO A 247 12.66 -4.59 -2.02
N PHE A 248 11.63 -5.09 -1.33
CA PHE A 248 10.95 -4.41 -0.24
C PHE A 248 11.01 -5.23 1.05
N ARG A 249 11.24 -4.56 2.17
CA ARG A 249 11.01 -5.10 3.50
C ARG A 249 9.60 -4.73 3.95
N ILE A 250 8.79 -5.73 4.30
CA ILE A 250 7.35 -5.55 4.57
C ILE A 250 7.15 -4.61 5.77
N ASP A 251 7.86 -4.84 6.88
CA ASP A 251 7.66 -4.07 8.10
C ASP A 251 8.05 -2.60 7.90
N ASN A 252 9.16 -2.34 7.19
CA ASN A 252 9.59 -0.98 6.86
C ASN A 252 8.60 -0.26 5.95
N LEU A 253 8.01 -0.99 4.99
CA LEU A 253 7.00 -0.44 4.08
C LEU A 253 5.73 -0.06 4.85
N ILE A 254 5.20 -0.97 5.66
CA ILE A 254 3.98 -0.74 6.43
C ILE A 254 4.18 0.41 7.42
N ASN A 255 5.28 0.41 8.17
CA ASN A 255 5.59 1.49 9.10
C ASN A 255 5.70 2.85 8.39
N GLY A 256 6.36 2.89 7.22
CA GLY A 256 6.48 4.11 6.43
C GLY A 256 5.15 4.64 5.90
N ILE A 257 4.20 3.75 5.56
CA ILE A 257 2.85 4.12 5.13
C ILE A 257 2.03 4.62 6.32
N LEU A 258 2.03 3.89 7.44
CA LEU A 258 1.27 4.26 8.63
C LEU A 258 1.71 5.60 9.21
N LEU A 259 3.02 5.88 9.25
CA LEU A 259 3.54 7.19 9.66
C LEU A 259 3.01 8.31 8.75
N SER A 260 3.00 8.10 7.45
CA SER A 260 2.51 9.10 6.49
C SER A 260 0.99 9.38 6.61
N VAL A 261 0.20 8.40 7.04
CA VAL A 261 -1.23 8.57 7.31
C VAL A 261 -1.45 9.34 8.62
N LYS A 262 -0.68 9.02 9.65
CA LYS A 262 -0.76 9.66 10.98
C LYS A 262 -0.39 11.14 10.94
N ASP A 263 0.66 11.50 10.20
CA ASP A 263 1.07 12.90 10.03
C ASP A 263 0.03 13.74 9.28
N ARG A 264 -0.75 13.13 8.38
CA ARG A 264 -1.86 13.84 7.70
C ARG A 264 -3.02 14.15 8.63
N GLN A 265 -3.31 13.30 9.62
CA GLN A 265 -4.38 13.53 10.60
C GLN A 265 -4.06 14.70 11.55
N VAL A 266 -2.80 14.91 11.89
CA VAL A 266 -2.37 16.03 12.74
C VAL A 266 -2.51 17.38 12.04
N ASN A 267 -2.45 17.42 10.71
CA ASN A 267 -2.58 18.65 9.93
C ASN A 267 -4.04 19.09 9.68
N PHE A 268 -5.03 18.29 10.04
CA PHE A 268 -6.45 18.63 9.90
C PHE A 268 -7.14 19.05 11.20
N SER A 269 -6.40 19.18 12.30
CA SER A 269 -6.92 19.62 13.61
C SER A 269 -6.46 21.04 13.95
N ILE A 270 -6.58 21.99 13.00
CA ILE A 270 -6.45 23.43 13.23
C ILE A 270 -7.77 24.11 12.91
#